data_c148c968737de05aaefbd96f6b980dee
#
_entry.id   c148c968737de05aaefbd96f6b980dee
#
_cell.length_a   1.000
_cell.length_b   1.000
_cell.length_c   1.000
_cell.angle_alpha   90.00
_cell.angle_beta   90.00
_cell.angle_gamma   90.00
#
_symmetry.space_group_name_H-M   'P 1'
#
loop_
_entity.id
_entity.type
_entity.pdbx_description
1 polymer ?
#
loop_
_entity_poly.entity_id
_entity_poly.type
_entity_poly.pdbx_seq_one_letter_code
_entity_poly.pdbx_strand_id
1 'polypeptide(L)'
;AVYDGPVGVHEGNHDSRPRDYLAKYAPALIEYTDQFRFESLLDFDGHGVDVLPEFYKVAPGWVSTHGHRGGVRLSQKSGDSAYNAMIRFDTSVVIGHTHRQGIKPHTRGYGSNQKPLWSMEVGNLMNMKLAHYLKGATANWQTGFGMITVDGKYVKPELVPIMSGRFSVDGWMWEV
;
A
#
# COMPACT_ATOMS: atom_id res chain seq x y z
N ALA A 1 18.62 -13.36 7.79
CA ALA A 1 18.65 -12.14 8.60
C ALA A 1 17.21 -11.69 8.80
N VAL A 2 16.85 -11.35 10.01
CA VAL A 2 15.54 -10.74 10.30
C VAL A 2 15.72 -9.24 10.16
N TYR A 3 14.77 -8.57 9.49
CA TYR A 3 14.74 -7.11 9.42
C TYR A 3 14.50 -6.55 10.84
N ASP A 4 15.34 -5.64 11.28
CA ASP A 4 15.30 -5.02 12.61
C ASP A 4 14.93 -3.51 12.56
N GLY A 5 14.54 -3.01 11.38
CA GLY A 5 14.07 -1.65 11.21
C GLY A 5 12.59 -1.47 11.60
N PRO A 6 12.11 -0.22 11.63
CA PRO A 6 10.71 0.06 11.96
C PRO A 6 9.75 -0.55 10.95
N VAL A 7 8.65 -1.13 11.44
CA VAL A 7 7.58 -1.71 10.63
C VAL A 7 6.30 -0.94 10.90
N GLY A 8 5.65 -0.45 9.85
CA GLY A 8 4.38 0.24 9.96
C GLY A 8 3.34 -0.33 8.99
N VAL A 9 2.10 -0.45 9.43
CA VAL A 9 1.00 -1.04 8.66
C VAL A 9 -0.19 -0.09 8.58
N HIS A 10 -0.68 0.15 7.36
CA HIS A 10 -1.97 0.82 7.17
C HIS A 10 -3.12 -0.17 7.36
N GLU A 11 -4.15 0.21 8.11
CA GLU A 11 -5.39 -0.57 8.16
C GLU A 11 -6.01 -0.65 6.75
N GLY A 12 -6.17 -1.86 6.24
CA GLY A 12 -6.83 -2.13 4.98
C GLY A 12 -8.35 -2.36 5.13
N ASN A 13 -9.06 -2.38 4.02
CA ASN A 13 -10.50 -2.61 4.01
C ASN A 13 -10.92 -4.04 4.42
N HIS A 14 -9.98 -4.96 4.52
CA HIS A 14 -10.20 -6.31 5.03
C HIS A 14 -9.93 -6.41 6.53
N ASP A 15 -9.04 -5.59 7.05
CA ASP A 15 -8.59 -5.63 8.44
C ASP A 15 -9.65 -5.09 9.40
N SER A 16 -10.44 -4.11 8.97
CA SER A 16 -11.55 -3.56 9.76
C SER A 16 -12.79 -4.48 9.84
N ARG A 17 -12.90 -5.48 8.96
CA ARG A 17 -14.12 -6.32 8.83
C ARG A 17 -14.58 -6.99 10.13
N PRO A 18 -13.73 -7.57 10.98
CA PRO A 18 -14.20 -8.18 12.23
C PRO A 18 -14.91 -7.17 13.13
N ARG A 19 -14.31 -6.00 13.31
CA ARG A 19 -14.88 -4.90 14.11
C ARG A 19 -16.17 -4.36 13.48
N ASP A 20 -16.16 -4.10 12.17
CA ASP A 20 -17.32 -3.56 11.45
C ASP A 20 -18.49 -4.55 11.46
N TYR A 21 -18.22 -5.86 11.37
CA TYR A 21 -19.24 -6.90 11.49
C TYR A 21 -19.89 -6.89 12.88
N LEU A 22 -19.09 -6.81 13.94
CA LEU A 22 -19.61 -6.75 15.31
C LEU A 22 -20.43 -5.47 15.55
N ALA A 23 -19.93 -4.33 15.10
CA ALA A 23 -20.64 -3.07 15.21
C ALA A 23 -22.02 -3.10 14.52
N LYS A 24 -22.12 -3.81 13.39
CA LYS A 24 -23.35 -3.91 12.60
C LYS A 24 -24.34 -4.95 13.14
N TYR A 25 -23.86 -6.12 13.52
CA TYR A 25 -24.73 -7.29 13.79
C TYR A 25 -24.79 -7.67 15.27
N ALA A 26 -23.89 -7.16 16.10
CA ALA A 26 -23.86 -7.39 17.54
C ALA A 26 -23.50 -6.10 18.29
N PRO A 27 -24.32 -5.02 18.15
CA PRO A 27 -23.98 -3.69 18.73
C PRO A 27 -23.83 -3.72 20.25
N ALA A 28 -24.44 -4.67 20.95
CA ALA A 28 -24.26 -4.88 22.39
C ALA A 28 -22.82 -5.26 22.78
N LEU A 29 -22.00 -5.71 21.81
CA LEU A 29 -20.60 -6.06 22.02
C LEU A 29 -19.64 -4.93 21.61
N ILE A 30 -20.15 -3.76 21.28
CA ILE A 30 -19.32 -2.67 20.72
C ILE A 30 -18.24 -2.20 21.70
N GLU A 31 -18.51 -2.24 23.02
CA GLU A 31 -17.53 -1.92 24.08
C GLU A 31 -16.32 -2.89 24.09
N TYR A 32 -16.48 -4.06 23.51
CA TYR A 32 -15.42 -5.08 23.40
C TYR A 32 -14.74 -5.09 22.04
N THR A 33 -15.09 -4.16 21.13
CA THR A 33 -14.58 -4.18 19.73
C THR A 33 -13.10 -3.87 19.64
N ASP A 34 -12.48 -3.27 20.64
CA ASP A 34 -11.04 -3.02 20.64
C ASP A 34 -10.21 -4.32 20.61
N GLN A 35 -10.75 -5.41 21.16
CA GLN A 35 -10.10 -6.73 21.08
C GLN A 35 -10.15 -7.33 19.66
N PHE A 36 -11.01 -6.79 18.78
CA PHE A 36 -11.19 -7.22 17.39
C PHE A 36 -10.57 -6.25 16.38
N ARG A 37 -9.77 -5.30 16.86
CA ARG A 37 -8.92 -4.50 15.99
C ARG A 37 -7.81 -5.36 15.43
N PHE A 38 -7.42 -5.11 14.19
CA PHE A 38 -6.42 -5.95 13.52
C PHE A 38 -5.06 -5.91 14.24
N GLU A 39 -4.69 -4.76 14.82
CA GLU A 39 -3.48 -4.61 15.62
C GLU A 39 -3.50 -5.48 16.88
N SER A 40 -4.66 -5.62 17.52
CA SER A 40 -4.82 -6.50 18.70
C SER A 40 -4.84 -7.97 18.31
N LEU A 41 -5.53 -8.33 17.22
CA LEU A 41 -5.62 -9.71 16.73
C LEU A 41 -4.28 -10.25 16.24
N LEU A 42 -3.39 -9.39 15.77
CA LEU A 42 -2.08 -9.75 15.21
C LEU A 42 -0.91 -9.44 16.17
N ASP A 43 -1.22 -9.01 17.40
CA ASP A 43 -0.23 -8.70 18.44
C ASP A 43 0.87 -7.73 17.97
N PHE A 44 0.45 -6.61 17.38
CA PHE A 44 1.39 -5.64 16.83
C PHE A 44 2.35 -5.09 17.89
N ASP A 45 1.86 -4.85 19.10
CA ASP A 45 2.69 -4.39 20.23
C ASP A 45 3.79 -5.40 20.56
N GLY A 46 3.45 -6.70 20.61
CA GLY A 46 4.40 -7.78 20.86
C GLY A 46 5.44 -7.95 19.74
N HIS A 47 5.12 -7.49 18.53
CA HIS A 47 6.01 -7.56 17.37
C HIS A 47 6.67 -6.23 17.00
N GLY A 48 6.42 -5.15 17.74
CA GLY A 48 6.99 -3.83 17.47
C GLY A 48 6.51 -3.24 16.13
N VAL A 49 5.24 -3.46 15.78
CA VAL A 49 4.62 -2.96 14.54
C VAL A 49 3.73 -1.75 14.84
N ASP A 50 3.95 -0.65 14.15
CA ASP A 50 3.15 0.57 14.28
C ASP A 50 1.93 0.55 13.36
N VAL A 51 0.76 0.97 13.87
CA VAL A 51 -0.40 1.28 13.05
C VAL A 51 -0.23 2.66 12.45
N LEU A 52 -0.13 2.73 11.13
CA LEU A 52 0.03 4.00 10.43
C LEU A 52 -1.33 4.72 10.28
N PRO A 53 -1.33 6.08 10.34
CA PRO A 53 -2.53 6.84 10.01
C PRO A 53 -2.95 6.60 8.55
N GLU A 54 -4.21 6.92 8.21
CA GLU A 54 -4.75 6.76 6.85
C GLU A 54 -3.81 7.33 5.77
N PHE A 55 -3.19 8.48 6.03
CA PHE A 55 -2.16 9.09 5.18
C PHE A 55 -0.90 9.29 5.99
N TYR A 56 0.15 8.57 5.64
CA TYR A 56 1.44 8.63 6.32
C TYR A 56 2.50 9.27 5.44
N LYS A 57 3.24 10.24 5.98
CA LYS A 57 4.35 10.88 5.27
C LYS A 57 5.56 9.95 5.24
N VAL A 58 5.72 9.18 4.18
CA VAL A 58 6.76 8.14 4.05
C VAL A 58 8.12 8.70 3.60
N ALA A 59 8.12 9.83 2.90
CA ALA A 59 9.33 10.50 2.43
C ALA A 59 9.03 12.00 2.16
N PRO A 60 10.04 12.85 1.96
CA PRO A 60 9.84 14.25 1.56
C PRO A 60 8.98 14.37 0.29
N GLY A 61 7.79 14.98 0.41
CA GLY A 61 6.84 15.15 -0.69
C GLY A 61 6.10 13.88 -1.10
N TRP A 62 6.11 12.82 -0.26
CA TRP A 62 5.42 11.57 -0.50
C TRP A 62 4.52 11.18 0.67
N VAL A 63 3.35 10.67 0.34
CA VAL A 63 2.44 10.04 1.30
C VAL A 63 2.17 8.60 0.89
N SER A 64 2.02 7.74 1.88
CA SER A 64 1.51 6.37 1.71
C SER A 64 0.11 6.26 2.29
N THR A 65 -0.71 5.38 1.71
CA THR A 65 -2.03 5.01 2.20
C THR A 65 -2.38 3.62 1.71
N HIS A 66 -3.27 2.91 2.42
CA HIS A 66 -3.79 1.67 1.84
C HIS A 66 -4.49 1.92 0.50
N GLY A 67 -5.26 3.00 0.36
CA GLY A 67 -5.87 3.43 -0.89
C GLY A 67 -7.37 3.12 -1.03
N HIS A 68 -8.03 2.57 -0.02
CA HIS A 68 -9.48 2.29 -0.02
C HIS A 68 -10.33 3.45 0.51
N ARG A 69 -9.69 4.43 1.17
CA ARG A 69 -10.33 5.64 1.75
C ARG A 69 -9.82 6.91 1.08
N GLY A 70 -10.18 8.06 1.63
CA GLY A 70 -9.71 9.37 1.17
C GLY A 70 -10.25 9.80 -0.19
N GLY A 71 -11.27 9.12 -0.72
CA GLY A 71 -11.86 9.41 -2.02
C GLY A 71 -10.91 9.11 -3.20
N VAL A 72 -10.01 8.13 -3.05
CA VAL A 72 -9.18 7.63 -4.13
C VAL A 72 -10.07 6.99 -5.20
N ARG A 73 -9.99 7.50 -6.43
CA ARG A 73 -10.71 6.92 -7.57
C ARG A 73 -9.95 5.71 -8.09
N LEU A 74 -10.49 4.52 -7.84
CA LEU A 74 -9.89 3.26 -8.29
C LEU A 74 -10.03 3.08 -9.82
N SER A 75 -9.04 2.45 -10.43
CA SER A 75 -9.01 2.08 -11.84
C SER A 75 -8.64 0.60 -11.99
N GLN A 76 -9.05 0.01 -13.11
CA GLN A 76 -8.64 -1.36 -13.49
C GLN A 76 -7.29 -1.40 -14.20
N LYS A 77 -6.74 -0.23 -14.58
CA LYS A 77 -5.42 -0.11 -15.20
C LYS A 77 -4.35 0.11 -14.14
N SER A 78 -3.25 -0.62 -14.25
CA SER A 78 -2.11 -0.51 -13.34
C SER A 78 -1.54 0.92 -13.31
N GLY A 79 -1.29 1.44 -12.13
CA GLY A 79 -0.76 2.79 -11.88
C GLY A 79 -1.80 3.90 -11.90
N ASP A 80 -3.02 3.68 -12.42
CA ASP A 80 -4.02 4.75 -12.57
C ASP A 80 -4.65 5.14 -11.23
N SER A 81 -4.86 4.20 -10.30
CA SER A 81 -5.46 4.53 -9.01
C SER A 81 -4.54 5.42 -8.19
N ALA A 82 -3.25 5.10 -8.13
CA ALA A 82 -2.25 5.95 -7.49
C ALA A 82 -2.10 7.30 -8.23
N TYR A 83 -2.17 7.31 -9.56
CA TYR A 83 -2.15 8.53 -10.35
C TYR A 83 -3.33 9.44 -10.01
N ASN A 84 -4.54 8.90 -9.94
CA ASN A 84 -5.73 9.65 -9.54
C ASN A 84 -5.60 10.24 -8.13
N ALA A 85 -5.03 9.47 -7.19
CA ALA A 85 -4.76 9.93 -5.83
C ALA A 85 -3.72 11.07 -5.82
N MET A 86 -2.62 10.92 -6.57
CA MET A 86 -1.58 11.94 -6.71
C MET A 86 -2.14 13.27 -7.23
N ILE A 87 -2.97 13.23 -8.28
CA ILE A 87 -3.62 14.43 -8.83
C ILE A 87 -4.55 15.07 -7.79
N ARG A 88 -5.33 14.24 -7.07
CA ARG A 88 -6.27 14.74 -6.06
C ARG A 88 -5.59 15.37 -4.85
N PHE A 89 -4.51 14.76 -4.36
CA PHE A 89 -3.82 15.19 -3.14
C PHE A 89 -2.69 16.20 -3.41
N ASP A 90 -2.37 16.42 -4.67
CA ASP A 90 -1.30 17.33 -5.10
C ASP A 90 0.07 17.01 -4.47
N THR A 91 0.34 15.71 -4.28
CA THR A 91 1.58 15.19 -3.70
C THR A 91 1.90 13.83 -4.31
N SER A 92 3.16 13.40 -4.24
CA SER A 92 3.51 12.04 -4.66
C SER A 92 2.89 11.02 -3.72
N VAL A 93 2.41 9.88 -4.27
CA VAL A 93 1.58 8.91 -3.53
C VAL A 93 2.04 7.48 -3.77
N VAL A 94 2.06 6.70 -2.69
CA VAL A 94 2.17 5.23 -2.72
C VAL A 94 0.87 4.62 -2.23
N ILE A 95 0.32 3.65 -2.96
CA ILE A 95 -0.85 2.89 -2.53
C ILE A 95 -0.66 1.38 -2.70
N GLY A 96 -1.32 0.62 -1.84
CA GLY A 96 -1.49 -0.84 -1.95
C GLY A 96 -2.83 -1.20 -2.60
N HIS A 97 -3.77 -1.71 -1.87
CA HIS A 97 -5.19 -2.01 -2.12
C HIS A 97 -5.55 -2.66 -3.48
N THR A 98 -5.04 -2.12 -4.58
CA THR A 98 -5.40 -2.53 -5.95
C THR A 98 -4.75 -3.84 -6.39
N HIS A 99 -3.74 -4.30 -5.66
CA HIS A 99 -2.90 -5.47 -5.98
C HIS A 99 -2.17 -5.36 -7.33
N ARG A 100 -2.11 -4.16 -7.93
CA ARG A 100 -1.44 -3.89 -9.20
C ARG A 100 -0.11 -3.22 -8.98
N GLN A 101 0.82 -3.43 -9.90
CA GLN A 101 2.05 -2.65 -9.96
C GLN A 101 1.96 -1.60 -11.07
N GLY A 102 2.31 -0.37 -10.75
CA GLY A 102 2.39 0.70 -11.74
C GLY A 102 3.01 1.95 -11.14
N ILE A 103 3.86 2.60 -11.91
CA ILE A 103 4.49 3.87 -11.52
C ILE A 103 4.24 4.89 -12.62
N LYS A 104 3.79 6.10 -12.25
CA LYS A 104 3.49 7.17 -13.22
C LYS A 104 3.99 8.52 -12.75
N PRO A 105 4.71 9.25 -13.61
CA PRO A 105 5.07 10.64 -13.37
C PRO A 105 3.94 11.60 -13.77
N HIS A 106 3.95 12.77 -13.16
CA HIS A 106 3.16 13.91 -13.56
C HIS A 106 3.92 15.20 -13.25
N THR A 107 4.04 16.11 -14.20
CA THR A 107 4.62 17.43 -13.94
C THR A 107 3.48 18.46 -13.90
N ARG A 108 3.31 19.12 -12.77
CA ARG A 108 2.38 20.22 -12.61
C ARG A 108 3.09 21.58 -12.66
N GLY A 109 2.30 22.64 -12.82
CA GLY A 109 2.81 23.99 -12.91
C GLY A 109 3.32 24.35 -14.32
N TYR A 110 3.87 25.55 -14.47
CA TYR A 110 4.40 26.04 -15.74
C TYR A 110 5.66 26.88 -15.50
N GLY A 111 6.48 27.05 -16.54
CA GLY A 111 7.71 27.85 -16.50
C GLY A 111 8.66 27.35 -15.40
N SER A 112 9.18 28.27 -14.61
CA SER A 112 10.10 27.96 -13.50
C SER A 112 9.45 27.30 -12.27
N ASN A 113 8.09 27.24 -12.23
CA ASN A 113 7.33 26.68 -11.13
C ASN A 113 6.91 25.22 -11.38
N GLN A 114 7.58 24.53 -12.28
CA GLN A 114 7.29 23.10 -12.54
C GLN A 114 7.72 22.24 -11.37
N LYS A 115 6.83 21.32 -10.97
CA LYS A 115 7.07 20.35 -9.90
C LYS A 115 6.72 18.95 -10.39
N PRO A 116 7.69 18.05 -10.51
CA PRO A 116 7.41 16.65 -10.81
C PRO A 116 6.80 15.95 -9.58
N LEU A 117 5.75 15.20 -9.81
CA LEU A 117 5.11 14.30 -8.85
C LEU A 117 5.18 12.88 -9.39
N TRP A 118 5.10 11.91 -8.50
CA TRP A 118 5.13 10.50 -8.84
C TRP A 118 4.03 9.74 -8.10
N SER A 119 3.48 8.75 -8.74
CA SER A 119 2.53 7.82 -8.13
C SER A 119 2.99 6.40 -8.28
N MET A 120 2.76 5.56 -7.27
CA MET A 120 3.18 4.17 -7.25
C MET A 120 2.09 3.27 -6.64
N GLU A 121 1.63 2.28 -7.42
CA GLU A 121 0.91 1.11 -6.93
C GLU A 121 1.91 -0.03 -6.73
N VAL A 122 2.00 -0.59 -5.53
CA VAL A 122 3.12 -1.48 -5.17
C VAL A 122 2.90 -2.95 -5.49
N GLY A 123 1.70 -3.35 -5.89
CA GLY A 123 1.37 -4.76 -6.13
C GLY A 123 0.88 -5.48 -4.88
N ASN A 124 1.20 -6.74 -4.77
CA ASN A 124 0.86 -7.58 -3.63
C ASN A 124 1.91 -8.66 -3.37
N LEU A 125 1.94 -9.18 -2.16
CA LEU A 125 2.77 -10.33 -1.75
C LEU A 125 1.91 -11.57 -1.44
N MET A 126 0.69 -11.61 -1.94
CA MET A 126 -0.25 -12.69 -1.67
C MET A 126 0.13 -13.95 -2.43
N ASN A 127 -0.04 -15.10 -1.80
CA ASN A 127 -0.02 -16.37 -2.51
C ASN A 127 -1.28 -16.49 -3.38
N MET A 128 -1.14 -16.33 -4.67
CA MET A 128 -2.26 -16.35 -5.62
C MET A 128 -3.05 -17.67 -5.62
N LYS A 129 -2.44 -18.78 -5.20
CA LYS A 129 -3.14 -20.07 -5.05
C LYS A 129 -4.23 -20.05 -3.96
N LEU A 130 -4.12 -19.11 -3.01
CA LEU A 130 -5.09 -18.92 -1.93
C LEU A 130 -6.22 -17.94 -2.30
N ALA A 131 -6.18 -17.33 -3.47
CA ALA A 131 -7.19 -16.37 -3.92
C ALA A 131 -8.49 -17.06 -4.44
N HIS A 132 -9.02 -18.00 -3.68
CA HIS A 132 -10.21 -18.78 -4.05
C HIS A 132 -11.46 -17.92 -4.32
N TYR A 133 -11.52 -16.73 -3.73
CA TYR A 133 -12.63 -15.79 -3.94
C TYR A 133 -12.70 -15.22 -5.37
N LEU A 134 -11.65 -15.35 -6.17
CA LEU A 134 -11.67 -15.00 -7.59
C LEU A 134 -12.52 -15.97 -8.43
N LYS A 135 -12.85 -17.16 -7.90
CA LYS A 135 -13.70 -18.17 -8.57
C LYS A 135 -13.28 -18.43 -10.03
N GLY A 136 -11.99 -18.45 -10.29
CA GLY A 136 -11.42 -18.66 -11.63
C GLY A 136 -11.39 -17.41 -12.53
N ALA A 137 -11.82 -16.25 -12.05
CA ALA A 137 -11.68 -15.00 -12.81
C ALA A 137 -10.24 -14.57 -12.89
N THR A 138 -9.84 -13.99 -14.04
CA THR A 138 -8.52 -13.38 -14.21
C THR A 138 -8.48 -12.00 -13.55
N ALA A 139 -7.62 -11.81 -12.57
CA ALA A 139 -7.35 -10.52 -11.98
C ALA A 139 -6.09 -9.90 -12.61
N ASN A 140 -6.14 -8.60 -12.90
CA ASN A 140 -4.96 -7.84 -13.32
C ASN A 140 -4.13 -7.48 -12.08
N TRP A 141 -3.48 -8.47 -11.45
CA TRP A 141 -2.68 -8.33 -10.25
C TRP A 141 -1.24 -8.72 -10.51
N GLN A 142 -0.31 -8.01 -9.90
CA GLN A 142 1.12 -8.30 -10.01
C GLN A 142 1.71 -8.52 -8.63
N THR A 143 2.46 -9.63 -8.50
CA THR A 143 3.20 -9.94 -7.27
C THR A 143 4.48 -9.12 -7.25
N GLY A 144 4.71 -8.46 -6.13
CA GLY A 144 5.90 -7.63 -5.93
C GLY A 144 5.67 -6.53 -4.90
N PHE A 145 6.64 -5.65 -4.78
CA PHE A 145 6.63 -4.56 -3.81
C PHE A 145 7.22 -3.28 -4.41
N GLY A 146 7.11 -2.17 -3.67
CA GLY A 146 7.72 -0.90 -4.02
C GLY A 146 8.88 -0.57 -3.09
N MET A 147 9.87 0.12 -3.61
CA MET A 147 10.97 0.71 -2.85
C MET A 147 11.01 2.22 -3.06
N ILE A 148 11.38 2.95 -2.02
CA ILE A 148 11.66 4.39 -2.09
C ILE A 148 13.03 4.63 -1.51
N THR A 149 13.98 5.04 -2.35
CA THR A 149 15.31 5.49 -1.90
C THR A 149 15.24 6.97 -1.60
N VAL A 150 15.71 7.36 -0.42
CA VAL A 150 15.69 8.76 0.05
C VAL A 150 17.10 9.23 0.36
N ASP A 151 17.51 10.33 -0.26
CA ASP A 151 18.74 11.04 0.08
C ASP A 151 18.43 12.55 0.14
N GLY A 152 18.23 13.06 1.34
CA GLY A 152 17.77 14.42 1.56
C GLY A 152 16.45 14.73 0.84
N LYS A 153 16.48 15.58 -0.18
CA LYS A 153 15.30 15.90 -1.04
C LYS A 153 15.16 14.98 -2.25
N TYR A 154 16.15 14.18 -2.54
CA TYR A 154 16.09 13.20 -3.62
C TYR A 154 15.27 12.00 -3.15
N VAL A 155 14.23 11.70 -3.90
CA VAL A 155 13.33 10.55 -3.62
C VAL A 155 13.12 9.80 -4.90
N LYS A 156 13.63 8.56 -4.98
CA LYS A 156 13.52 7.66 -6.13
C LYS A 156 12.54 6.54 -5.81
N PRO A 157 11.37 6.48 -6.47
CA PRO A 157 10.50 5.32 -6.39
C PRO A 157 10.95 4.22 -7.36
N GLU A 158 10.78 2.97 -6.96
CA GLU A 158 11.10 1.80 -7.78
C GLU A 158 10.10 0.68 -7.50
N LEU A 159 9.68 -0.03 -8.56
CA LEU A 159 8.89 -1.25 -8.45
C LEU A 159 9.79 -2.47 -8.58
N VAL A 160 9.59 -3.41 -7.68
CA VAL A 160 10.29 -4.69 -7.66
C VAL A 160 9.29 -5.80 -7.92
N PRO A 161 9.14 -6.26 -9.17
CA PRO A 161 8.27 -7.40 -9.48
C PRO A 161 8.90 -8.71 -9.01
N ILE A 162 8.05 -9.59 -8.50
CA ILE A 162 8.42 -10.98 -8.19
C ILE A 162 7.87 -11.85 -9.32
N MET A 163 8.78 -12.47 -10.09
CA MET A 163 8.45 -13.32 -11.23
C MET A 163 9.02 -14.72 -11.02
N SER A 164 8.16 -15.73 -11.10
CA SER A 164 8.56 -17.14 -10.88
C SER A 164 9.34 -17.37 -9.58
N GLY A 165 8.92 -16.69 -8.50
CA GLY A 165 9.56 -16.80 -7.19
C GLY A 165 10.90 -16.07 -7.06
N ARG A 166 11.23 -15.16 -8.01
CA ARG A 166 12.49 -14.41 -7.99
C ARG A 166 12.28 -12.92 -8.17
N PHE A 167 13.16 -12.11 -7.58
CA PHE A 167 13.22 -10.67 -7.77
C PHE A 167 14.67 -10.18 -7.72
N SER A 168 14.92 -8.98 -8.22
CA SER A 168 16.26 -8.38 -8.15
C SER A 168 16.21 -7.01 -7.48
N VAL A 169 17.19 -6.73 -6.62
CA VAL A 169 17.42 -5.44 -5.99
C VAL A 169 18.93 -5.16 -6.03
N ASP A 170 19.30 -3.96 -6.45
CA ASP A 170 20.70 -3.49 -6.55
C ASP A 170 21.62 -4.46 -7.33
N GLY A 171 21.07 -5.09 -8.38
CA GLY A 171 21.81 -6.04 -9.20
C GLY A 171 21.94 -7.46 -8.62
N TRP A 172 21.43 -7.71 -7.43
CA TRP A 172 21.40 -9.02 -6.80
C TRP A 172 20.08 -9.74 -7.05
N MET A 173 20.13 -11.03 -7.33
CA MET A 173 18.95 -11.88 -7.51
C MET A 173 18.60 -12.59 -6.19
N TRP A 174 17.32 -12.59 -5.85
CA TRP A 174 16.76 -13.20 -4.64
C TRP A 174 15.66 -14.20 -5.02
N GLU A 175 15.47 -15.22 -4.19
CA GLU A 175 14.40 -16.23 -4.30
C GLU A 175 13.46 -16.15 -3.08
N VAL A 176 12.14 -16.39 -3.30
CA VAL A 176 11.08 -16.45 -2.29
C VAL A 176 10.30 -17.74 -2.39
#